data_9a4304cdb00dce83940336e9663767a1
#
_entry.id   9a4304cdb00dce83940336e9663767a1
#
_cell.length_a   1.000
_cell.length_b   1.000
_cell.length_c   1.000
_cell.angle_alpha   90.00
_cell.angle_beta   90.00
_cell.angle_gamma   90.00
#
_symmetry.space_group_name_H-M   'P 1'
#
loop_
_entity.id
_entity.type
_entity.pdbx_description
1 polymer ?
#
loop_
_entity_poly.entity_id
_entity_poly.type
_entity_poly.pdbx_seq_one_letter_code
_entity_poly.pdbx_strand_id
1 'polypeptide(L)'
;MKIEIIGSSYFCGEMVRFRNKLRALGRECELHEHYVARAAGKLPKLWEKMQKEHAKVKIEHDYIRYHYNEILNSDAVLVLNFDKNGVKNYIGGNTLMEMDQAYVNDKKIFLLNSVPQTQYREEIEALEPIIINNDLSKIN
;
A
#
# COMPACT_ATOMS: atom_id res chain seq x y z
N MET A 1 13.30 -11.90 -2.67
CA MET A 1 12.89 -10.49 -2.59
C MET A 1 11.65 -10.37 -1.73
N LYS A 2 11.69 -9.50 -0.76
CA LYS A 2 10.55 -9.21 0.11
C LYS A 2 9.85 -7.93 -0.36
N ILE A 3 8.53 -8.01 -0.55
CA ILE A 3 7.70 -6.92 -1.06
C ILE A 3 6.72 -6.47 0.02
N GLU A 4 6.70 -5.18 0.33
CA GLU A 4 5.66 -4.60 1.17
C GLU A 4 4.56 -4.02 0.28
N ILE A 5 3.31 -4.44 0.51
CA ILE A 5 2.15 -3.87 -0.20
C ILE A 5 1.68 -2.63 0.54
N ILE A 6 1.56 -1.53 -0.19
CA ILE A 6 1.02 -0.26 0.34
C ILE A 6 -0.15 0.21 -0.52
N GLY A 7 -1.02 1.02 0.06
CA GLY A 7 -2.22 1.51 -0.59
C GLY A 7 -3.29 1.88 0.42
N SER A 8 -4.43 2.35 -0.05
CA SER A 8 -5.56 2.63 0.82
C SER A 8 -6.01 1.35 1.55
N SER A 9 -6.29 1.44 2.84
CA SER A 9 -6.84 0.31 3.60
C SER A 9 -8.21 -0.14 3.07
N TYR A 10 -8.86 0.69 2.27
CA TYR A 10 -10.07 0.33 1.54
C TYR A 10 -9.84 -0.89 0.61
N PHE A 11 -8.59 -1.10 0.16
CA PHE A 11 -8.22 -2.19 -0.74
C PHE A 11 -7.75 -3.46 0.00
N CYS A 12 -8.16 -3.69 1.24
CA CYS A 12 -7.73 -4.86 2.02
C CYS A 12 -7.96 -6.19 1.31
N GLY A 13 -9.11 -6.35 0.63
CA GLY A 13 -9.41 -7.57 -0.13
C GLY A 13 -8.41 -7.80 -1.25
N GLU A 14 -8.12 -6.74 -2.01
CA GLU A 14 -7.13 -6.78 -3.07
C GLU A 14 -5.73 -7.01 -2.52
N MET A 15 -5.40 -6.42 -1.37
CA MET A 15 -4.10 -6.63 -0.71
C MET A 15 -3.86 -8.12 -0.41
N VAL A 16 -4.86 -8.82 0.14
CA VAL A 16 -4.77 -10.26 0.41
C VAL A 16 -4.57 -11.04 -0.88
N ARG A 17 -5.33 -10.69 -1.93
CA ARG A 17 -5.22 -11.34 -3.23
C ARG A 17 -3.84 -11.16 -3.85
N PHE A 18 -3.29 -9.95 -3.82
CA PHE A 18 -1.97 -9.65 -4.37
C PHE A 18 -0.85 -10.27 -3.53
N ARG A 19 -0.97 -10.29 -2.19
CA ARG A 19 -0.04 -11.03 -1.34
C ARG A 19 0.05 -12.50 -1.78
N ASN A 20 -1.08 -13.14 -1.99
CA ASN A 20 -1.11 -14.53 -2.40
C ASN A 20 -0.47 -14.74 -3.78
N LYS A 21 -0.71 -13.84 -4.73
CA LYS A 21 -0.07 -13.87 -6.05
C LYS A 21 1.44 -13.70 -5.96
N LEU A 22 1.91 -12.76 -5.14
CA LEU A 22 3.35 -12.55 -4.94
C LEU A 22 4.02 -13.78 -4.32
N ARG A 23 3.38 -14.39 -3.33
CA ARG A 23 3.88 -15.63 -2.72
C ARG A 23 3.95 -16.78 -3.72
N ALA A 24 2.96 -16.90 -4.60
CA ALA A 24 2.96 -17.90 -5.67
C ALA A 24 4.11 -17.70 -6.65
N LEU A 25 4.61 -16.46 -6.80
CA LEU A 25 5.78 -16.13 -7.61
C LEU A 25 7.11 -16.21 -6.84
N GLY A 26 7.08 -16.78 -5.63
CA GLY A 26 8.27 -16.94 -4.80
C GLY A 26 8.74 -15.67 -4.08
N ARG A 27 7.89 -14.65 -3.97
CA ARG A 27 8.20 -13.44 -3.22
C ARG A 27 7.72 -13.55 -1.79
N GLU A 28 8.47 -13.00 -0.85
CA GLU A 28 8.00 -12.82 0.52
C GLU A 28 7.08 -11.61 0.59
N CYS A 29 5.92 -11.78 1.20
CA CYS A 29 4.96 -10.69 1.38
C CYS A 29 4.10 -10.98 2.61
N GLU A 30 4.06 -10.05 3.53
CA GLU A 30 3.22 -10.11 4.72
C GLU A 30 2.28 -8.91 4.75
N LEU A 31 1.17 -9.03 5.44
CA LEU A 31 0.21 -7.96 5.68
C LEU A 31 -0.05 -7.84 7.17
N HIS A 32 -0.37 -6.63 7.61
CA HIS A 32 -0.84 -6.42 8.98
C HIS A 32 -2.08 -7.28 9.24
N GLU A 33 -2.12 -7.93 10.41
CA GLU A 33 -3.23 -8.82 10.79
C GLU A 33 -4.61 -8.14 10.73
N HIS A 34 -4.68 -6.83 11.01
CA HIS A 34 -5.92 -6.07 10.92
C HIS A 34 -6.44 -5.96 9.48
N TYR A 35 -5.56 -5.85 8.49
CA TYR A 35 -5.95 -5.84 7.08
C TYR A 35 -6.50 -7.20 6.64
N VAL A 36 -5.84 -8.27 7.06
CA VAL A 36 -6.30 -9.63 6.78
C VAL A 36 -7.67 -9.87 7.43
N ALA A 37 -7.83 -9.43 8.69
CA ALA A 37 -9.10 -9.53 9.41
C ALA A 37 -10.23 -8.76 8.72
N ARG A 38 -9.96 -7.54 8.25
CA ARG A 38 -10.95 -6.74 7.51
C ARG A 38 -11.37 -7.44 6.22
N ALA A 39 -10.41 -7.96 5.46
CA ALA A 39 -10.68 -8.68 4.23
C ALA A 39 -11.60 -9.91 4.48
N ALA A 40 -11.49 -10.52 5.66
CA ALA A 40 -12.35 -11.62 6.09
C ALA A 40 -13.66 -11.18 6.75
N GLY A 41 -13.97 -9.89 6.75
CA GLY A 41 -15.19 -9.34 7.37
C GLY A 41 -15.14 -9.29 8.89
N LYS A 42 -13.96 -9.36 9.49
CA LYS A 42 -13.75 -9.31 10.94
C LYS A 42 -13.40 -7.89 11.42
N LEU A 43 -13.48 -7.66 12.73
CA LEU A 43 -13.19 -6.38 13.38
C LEU A 43 -14.02 -5.21 12.86
N PRO A 44 -15.36 -5.36 12.72
CA PRO A 44 -16.18 -4.28 12.14
C PRO A 44 -16.15 -2.99 12.97
N LYS A 45 -16.04 -3.08 14.29
CA LYS A 45 -15.99 -1.91 15.18
C LYS A 45 -14.70 -1.11 15.00
N LEU A 46 -13.56 -1.78 14.80
CA LEU A 46 -12.29 -1.12 14.53
C LEU A 46 -12.37 -0.31 13.24
N TRP A 47 -12.91 -0.89 12.18
CA TRP A 47 -12.99 -0.23 10.87
C TRP A 47 -14.05 0.86 10.81
N GLU A 48 -15.14 0.73 11.56
CA GLU A 48 -16.10 1.80 11.75
C GLU A 48 -15.43 3.00 12.45
N LYS A 49 -14.67 2.74 13.52
CA LYS A 49 -13.91 3.78 14.24
C LYS A 49 -12.85 4.41 13.34
N MET A 50 -12.18 3.61 12.50
CA MET A 50 -11.21 4.11 11.54
C MET A 50 -11.82 5.14 10.58
N GLN A 51 -13.04 4.92 10.12
CA GLN A 51 -13.73 5.85 9.24
C GLN A 51 -14.10 7.16 9.94
N LYS A 52 -14.45 7.11 11.21
CA LYS A 52 -14.90 8.28 11.99
C LYS A 52 -13.76 9.03 12.64
N GLU A 53 -12.74 8.33 13.12
CA GLU A 53 -11.64 8.87 13.92
C GLU A 53 -10.29 8.35 13.38
N HIS A 54 -10.05 8.58 12.08
CA HIS A 54 -8.93 8.01 11.34
C HIS A 54 -7.57 8.25 12.00
N ALA A 55 -7.28 9.52 12.34
CA ALA A 55 -6.00 9.88 12.96
C ALA A 55 -5.82 9.22 14.33
N LYS A 56 -6.88 9.21 15.13
CA LYS A 56 -6.85 8.62 16.48
C LYS A 56 -6.55 7.13 16.46
N VAL A 57 -7.18 6.39 15.55
CA VAL A 57 -6.95 4.95 15.39
C VAL A 57 -5.51 4.68 14.95
N LYS A 58 -4.98 5.48 14.03
CA LYS A 58 -3.58 5.36 13.60
C LYS A 58 -2.60 5.56 14.75
N ILE A 59 -2.87 6.53 15.62
CA ILE A 59 -2.05 6.80 16.80
C ILE A 59 -2.14 5.64 17.80
N GLU A 60 -3.36 5.21 18.14
CA GLU A 60 -3.60 4.14 19.11
C GLU A 60 -2.91 2.83 18.76
N HIS A 61 -2.89 2.47 17.47
CA HIS A 61 -2.28 1.24 16.97
C HIS A 61 -0.88 1.43 16.40
N ASP A 62 -0.37 2.66 16.41
CA ASP A 62 0.95 3.01 15.87
C ASP A 62 1.18 2.50 14.44
N TYR A 63 0.17 2.60 13.58
CA TYR A 63 0.23 2.09 12.22
C TYR A 63 1.32 2.74 11.37
N ILE A 64 1.61 4.03 11.58
CA ILE A 64 2.61 4.75 10.78
C ILE A 64 3.99 4.12 11.00
N ARG A 65 4.40 3.91 12.27
CA ARG A 65 5.70 3.28 12.56
C ARG A 65 5.74 1.81 12.18
N TYR A 66 4.62 1.11 12.34
CA TYR A 66 4.51 -0.28 11.91
C TYR A 66 4.84 -0.39 10.42
N HIS A 67 4.16 0.37 9.57
CA HIS A 67 4.38 0.33 8.12
C HIS A 67 5.76 0.83 7.73
N TYR A 68 6.28 1.85 8.40
CA TYR A 68 7.65 2.31 8.18
C TYR A 68 8.66 1.18 8.41
N ASN A 69 8.53 0.45 9.51
CA ASN A 69 9.42 -0.67 9.80
C ASN A 69 9.29 -1.80 8.77
N GLU A 70 8.08 -2.09 8.31
CA GLU A 70 7.86 -3.08 7.26
C GLU A 70 8.52 -2.65 5.94
N ILE A 71 8.44 -1.37 5.60
CA ILE A 71 9.12 -0.81 4.41
C ILE A 71 10.64 -0.97 4.55
N LEU A 72 11.20 -0.62 5.71
CA LEU A 72 12.64 -0.75 5.95
C LEU A 72 13.12 -2.19 5.83
N ASN A 73 12.30 -3.16 6.24
CA ASN A 73 12.63 -4.58 6.20
C ASN A 73 12.31 -5.24 4.85
N SER A 74 11.88 -4.46 3.87
CA SER A 74 11.53 -4.95 2.53
C SER A 74 12.55 -4.51 1.50
N ASP A 75 12.57 -5.17 0.35
CA ASP A 75 13.43 -4.80 -0.78
C ASP A 75 12.74 -3.77 -1.69
N ALA A 76 11.42 -3.81 -1.73
CA ALA A 76 10.62 -2.95 -2.58
C ALA A 76 9.22 -2.79 -2.00
N VAL A 77 8.51 -1.77 -2.47
CA VAL A 77 7.08 -1.60 -2.20
C VAL A 77 6.28 -1.79 -3.48
N LEU A 78 5.09 -2.39 -3.35
CA LEU A 78 4.09 -2.45 -4.40
C LEU A 78 2.90 -1.59 -3.99
N VAL A 79 2.65 -0.54 -4.75
CA VAL A 79 1.53 0.37 -4.52
C VAL A 79 0.30 -0.15 -5.26
N LEU A 80 -0.76 -0.48 -4.53
CA LEU A 80 -2.05 -0.86 -5.11
C LEU A 80 -2.89 0.40 -5.30
N ASN A 81 -2.86 0.97 -6.49
CA ASN A 81 -3.59 2.18 -6.83
C ASN A 81 -4.77 1.88 -7.74
N PHE A 82 -5.82 1.34 -7.14
CA PHE A 82 -7.10 1.14 -7.81
C PHE A 82 -7.96 2.41 -7.75
N ASP A 83 -9.06 2.41 -8.51
CA ASP A 83 -10.01 3.51 -8.47
C ASP A 83 -10.73 3.58 -7.12
N LYS A 84 -10.92 4.79 -6.61
CA LYS A 84 -11.62 5.02 -5.34
C LYS A 84 -12.31 6.38 -5.36
N ASN A 85 -13.57 6.42 -4.97
CA ASN A 85 -14.35 7.66 -4.85
C ASN A 85 -14.30 8.54 -6.11
N GLY A 86 -14.38 7.93 -7.29
CA GLY A 86 -14.34 8.64 -8.57
C GLY A 86 -12.94 9.09 -8.99
N VAL A 87 -11.91 8.80 -8.22
CA VAL A 87 -10.51 9.10 -8.57
C VAL A 87 -9.87 7.86 -9.18
N LYS A 88 -9.43 7.98 -10.42
CA LYS A 88 -8.75 6.88 -11.12
C LYS A 88 -7.34 6.67 -10.55
N ASN A 89 -6.98 5.41 -10.32
CA ASN A 89 -5.65 5.02 -9.81
C ASN A 89 -5.28 5.73 -8.50
N TYR A 90 -6.21 5.77 -7.55
CA TYR A 90 -6.13 6.57 -6.33
C TYR A 90 -4.89 6.27 -5.49
N ILE A 91 -4.20 7.34 -5.10
CA ILE A 91 -3.14 7.35 -4.09
C ILE A 91 -3.49 8.43 -3.07
N GLY A 92 -3.77 8.02 -1.85
CA GLY A 92 -4.07 8.94 -0.75
C GLY A 92 -2.83 9.47 -0.06
N GLY A 93 -3.03 10.41 0.87
CA GLY A 93 -1.93 11.04 1.61
C GLY A 93 -1.07 10.07 2.38
N ASN A 94 -1.68 9.08 3.03
CA ASN A 94 -0.94 8.07 3.79
C ASN A 94 -0.04 7.22 2.89
N THR A 95 -0.57 6.78 1.76
CA THR A 95 0.19 6.00 0.77
C THR A 95 1.34 6.83 0.19
N LEU A 96 1.10 8.12 -0.08
CA LEU A 96 2.15 9.02 -0.57
C LEU A 96 3.28 9.16 0.45
N MET A 97 2.97 9.29 1.74
CA MET A 97 4.00 9.32 2.79
C MET A 97 4.82 8.02 2.82
N GLU A 98 4.18 6.87 2.65
CA GLU A 98 4.86 5.57 2.61
C GLU A 98 5.73 5.42 1.35
N MET A 99 5.29 5.94 0.22
CA MET A 99 6.10 5.99 -1.00
C MET A 99 7.37 6.84 -0.79
N ASP A 100 7.24 7.99 -0.14
CA ASP A 100 8.38 8.84 0.20
C ASP A 100 9.36 8.10 1.14
N GLN A 101 8.85 7.42 2.15
CA GLN A 101 9.68 6.63 3.06
C GLN A 101 10.44 5.53 2.30
N ALA A 102 9.81 4.88 1.34
CA ALA A 102 10.48 3.88 0.51
C ALA A 102 11.59 4.53 -0.33
N TYR A 103 11.30 5.65 -0.96
CA TYR A 103 12.25 6.37 -1.81
C TYR A 103 13.51 6.79 -1.04
N VAL A 104 13.35 7.45 0.10
CA VAL A 104 14.49 7.96 0.88
C VAL A 104 15.31 6.84 1.53
N ASN A 105 14.78 5.62 1.58
CA ASN A 105 15.48 4.44 2.07
C ASN A 105 15.93 3.51 0.93
N ASP A 106 16.02 4.03 -0.29
CA ASP A 106 16.53 3.34 -1.48
C ASP A 106 15.78 2.05 -1.83
N LYS A 107 14.48 2.00 -1.52
CA LYS A 107 13.61 0.90 -1.91
C LYS A 107 13.01 1.17 -3.29
N LYS A 108 12.92 0.14 -4.13
CA LYS A 108 12.20 0.26 -5.40
C LYS A 108 10.71 0.47 -5.14
N ILE A 109 10.08 1.33 -5.95
CA ILE A 109 8.65 1.59 -5.87
C ILE A 109 8.00 1.06 -7.14
N PHE A 110 7.18 0.03 -7.01
CA PHE A 110 6.38 -0.49 -8.12
C PHE A 110 4.95 0.03 -7.99
N LEU A 111 4.45 0.61 -9.07
CA LEU A 111 3.10 1.15 -9.14
C LEU A 111 2.25 0.24 -10.01
N LEU A 112 1.15 -0.28 -9.46
CA LEU A 112 0.32 -1.26 -10.16
C LEU A 112 -0.30 -0.70 -11.44
N ASN A 113 -0.83 0.51 -11.36
CA ASN A 113 -1.45 1.25 -12.46
C ASN A 113 -0.76 2.60 -12.65
N SER A 114 -1.10 3.32 -13.71
CA SER A 114 -0.50 4.62 -14.05
C SER A 114 -0.61 5.63 -12.92
N VAL A 115 0.25 6.66 -12.95
CA VAL A 115 0.23 7.77 -11.99
C VAL A 115 -1.13 8.45 -12.01
N PRO A 116 -1.79 8.65 -10.86
CA PRO A 116 -3.07 9.36 -10.83
C PRO A 116 -2.90 10.82 -11.21
N GLN A 117 -3.84 11.35 -11.99
CA GLN A 117 -3.83 12.74 -12.44
C GLN A 117 -4.49 13.64 -11.40
N THR A 118 -3.88 13.73 -10.24
CA THR A 118 -4.32 14.52 -9.08
C THR A 118 -3.35 15.68 -8.83
N GLN A 119 -3.64 16.47 -7.79
CA GLN A 119 -2.76 17.58 -7.39
C GLN A 119 -1.35 17.14 -6.99
N TYR A 120 -1.14 15.85 -6.63
CA TYR A 120 0.15 15.31 -6.23
C TYR A 120 0.86 14.52 -7.34
N ARG A 121 0.42 14.66 -8.59
CA ARG A 121 1.00 13.93 -9.72
C ARG A 121 2.52 14.12 -9.82
N GLU A 122 2.99 15.36 -9.74
CA GLU A 122 4.41 15.65 -9.89
C GLU A 122 5.25 15.12 -8.72
N GLU A 123 4.72 15.18 -7.50
CA GLU A 123 5.38 14.60 -6.33
C GLU A 123 5.53 13.09 -6.48
N ILE A 124 4.50 12.41 -7.01
CA ILE A 124 4.55 10.98 -7.25
C ILE A 124 5.57 10.65 -8.35
N GLU A 125 5.55 11.39 -9.46
CA GLU A 125 6.51 11.23 -10.56
C GLU A 125 7.96 11.44 -10.08
N ALA A 126 8.18 12.37 -9.14
CA ALA A 126 9.50 12.64 -8.58
C ALA A 126 10.06 11.46 -7.75
N LEU A 127 9.21 10.56 -7.28
CA LEU A 127 9.62 9.34 -6.58
C LEU A 127 10.01 8.21 -7.56
N GLU A 128 9.98 8.48 -8.85
CA GLU A 128 10.44 7.59 -9.92
C GLU A 128 9.84 6.18 -9.85
N PRO A 129 8.49 6.04 -9.68
CA PRO A 129 7.90 4.72 -9.57
C PRO A 129 7.96 3.95 -10.90
N ILE A 130 8.11 2.64 -10.80
CA ILE A 130 8.09 1.74 -11.95
C ILE A 130 6.65 1.26 -12.15
N ILE A 131 6.01 1.69 -13.23
CA ILE A 131 4.64 1.31 -13.55
C ILE A 131 4.64 -0.08 -14.18
N ILE A 132 3.93 -1.03 -13.54
CA ILE A 132 3.94 -2.43 -13.99
C ILE A 132 2.69 -2.86 -14.76
N ASN A 133 1.66 -2.01 -14.85
CA ASN A 133 0.42 -2.29 -15.59
C ASN A 133 -0.19 -3.67 -15.25
N ASN A 134 -0.35 -3.95 -13.94
CA ASN A 134 -0.86 -5.22 -13.43
C ASN A 134 0.00 -6.46 -13.75
N ASP A 135 1.20 -6.28 -14.24
CA ASP A 135 2.08 -7.39 -14.57
C ASP A 135 3.13 -7.60 -13.47
N LEU A 136 2.83 -8.52 -12.54
CA LEU A 136 3.71 -8.81 -11.40
C LEU A 136 5.06 -9.42 -11.81
N SER A 137 5.19 -9.91 -13.03
CA SER A 137 6.48 -10.43 -13.53
C SER A 137 7.52 -9.32 -13.71
N LYS A 138 7.10 -8.07 -13.77
CA LYS A 138 7.98 -6.90 -13.85
C LYS A 138 8.63 -6.51 -12.53
N ILE A 139 8.22 -7.13 -11.43
CA ILE A 139 8.84 -6.92 -10.12
C ILE A 139 10.10 -7.76 -10.04
N ASN A 140 11.24 -7.09 -10.07
CA ASN A 140 12.55 -7.76 -10.05
C ASN A 140 13.64 -6.94 -9.34
#